data_9ac63a6f5ac5969b5f75f9681c9177cf
#
_entry.id   9ac63a6f5ac5969b5f75f9681c9177cf
#
_cell.length_a   1.000
_cell.length_b   1.000
_cell.length_c   1.000
_cell.angle_alpha   90.00
_cell.angle_beta   90.00
_cell.angle_gamma   90.00
#
_symmetry.space_group_name_H-M   'P 1'
#
loop_
_entity.id
_entity.type
_entity.pdbx_description
1 polymer ?
#
loop_
_entity_poly.entity_id
_entity_poly.type
_entity_poly.pdbx_seq_one_letter_code
_entity_poly.pdbx_strand_id
1 'polypeptide(L)'
;MIKADNFKDKILNKNPSLLRSLSAKKSNNFNFNRIKKFKKFKTVVIIGMGGSILGSKALYSFLKHKIKKNFIFIDNLDFKLLKSIDIKKNPSKFLFIIISKSGNTTETILNTGYYKNYLKKNNVIIISEKKNNTLFNLAKKKDYFFIKHNHNIGGRYSIFSEVGMVPAYLMGLNPYKIKKKLLQFYKNKKNFVISKKNTKKLYQKKIKTLVFFNYVPQLDDFLFWSQQLLAESLGKNKKGFIPVISNAPKDHHSLMQLYLDGPKDKFFYVFSSKQKNYFKFNSKIFGEKVKFLNKKSYDHIKNSQKKAFIEVLKTSKIPYREFKINAFDEKTIAELFLLFIFETIYMAKLMKVNAFDQPAVEKVKILTKKFLI
;
A
#
# COMPACT_ATOMS: atom_id res chain seq x y z
N MET A 1 14.74 9.33 30.35
CA MET A 1 14.12 9.87 29.11
C MET A 1 15.10 9.72 27.95
N ILE A 2 14.91 8.80 27.03
CA ILE A 2 15.74 8.67 25.81
C ILE A 2 15.40 9.86 24.92
N LYS A 3 16.38 10.75 24.66
CA LYS A 3 16.21 11.93 23.79
C LYS A 3 15.59 11.51 22.45
N ALA A 4 14.59 12.23 21.99
CA ALA A 4 13.79 11.91 20.79
C ALA A 4 14.65 11.77 19.50
N ASP A 5 15.79 12.44 19.44
CA ASP A 5 16.72 12.45 18.31
C ASP A 5 17.48 11.13 18.16
N ASN A 6 17.92 10.51 19.26
CA ASN A 6 18.66 9.24 19.25
C ASN A 6 17.83 8.02 18.81
N PHE A 7 16.51 8.10 18.90
CA PHE A 7 15.63 6.98 18.58
C PHE A 7 15.32 6.89 17.07
N LYS A 8 15.06 8.03 16.44
CA LYS A 8 14.79 8.20 15.04
C LYS A 8 15.93 7.62 14.19
N ASP A 9 17.15 8.02 14.51
CA ASP A 9 18.36 7.58 13.83
C ASP A 9 18.67 6.10 14.11
N LYS A 10 18.48 5.62 15.34
CA LYS A 10 18.70 4.21 15.71
C LYS A 10 17.76 3.23 15.01
N ILE A 11 16.53 3.62 14.69
CA ILE A 11 15.58 2.71 14.01
C ILE A 11 15.88 2.59 12.53
N LEU A 12 16.10 3.72 11.85
CA LEU A 12 16.33 3.72 10.41
C LEU A 12 17.77 3.39 10.05
N ASN A 13 18.73 3.66 10.94
CA ASN A 13 20.13 3.25 10.77
C ASN A 13 20.35 1.73 10.76
N LYS A 14 19.39 0.94 11.29
CA LYS A 14 19.38 -0.52 11.14
C LYS A 14 19.14 -0.99 9.69
N ASN A 15 18.58 -0.12 8.84
CA ASN A 15 18.46 -0.38 7.40
C ASN A 15 18.83 0.86 6.59
N PRO A 16 20.14 1.10 6.36
CA PRO A 16 20.63 2.26 5.61
C PRO A 16 20.06 2.36 4.19
N SER A 17 19.76 1.23 3.56
CA SER A 17 19.17 1.19 2.21
C SER A 17 17.75 1.72 2.20
N LEU A 18 16.94 1.36 3.20
CA LEU A 18 15.60 1.92 3.38
C LEU A 18 15.69 3.44 3.59
N LEU A 19 16.56 3.89 4.50
CA LEU A 19 16.75 5.32 4.76
C LEU A 19 17.17 6.09 3.49
N ARG A 20 18.10 5.53 2.70
CA ARG A 20 18.50 6.11 1.40
C ARG A 20 17.33 6.19 0.42
N SER A 21 16.43 5.19 0.41
CA SER A 21 15.26 5.19 -0.48
C SER A 21 14.30 6.35 -0.19
N LEU A 22 14.27 6.84 1.04
CA LEU A 22 13.47 8.01 1.45
C LEU A 22 14.08 9.35 0.99
N SER A 23 15.38 9.38 0.64
CA SER A 23 16.07 10.61 0.25
C SER A 23 15.74 11.02 -1.19
N ALA A 24 15.49 12.31 -1.42
CA ALA A 24 15.28 12.86 -2.76
C ALA A 24 16.60 12.93 -3.57
N LYS A 25 17.76 13.12 -2.93
CA LYS A 25 19.05 13.38 -3.58
C LYS A 25 19.85 12.13 -3.96
N LYS A 26 19.69 11.00 -3.24
CA LYS A 26 20.57 9.81 -3.37
C LYS A 26 19.83 8.50 -3.64
N SER A 27 18.55 8.54 -3.97
CA SER A 27 17.71 7.36 -3.75
C SER A 27 17.44 6.49 -4.96
N ASN A 28 17.77 6.92 -6.15
CA ASN A 28 17.45 6.14 -7.34
C ASN A 28 18.73 5.58 -7.96
N ASN A 29 18.84 4.25 -7.96
CA ASN A 29 19.92 3.56 -8.67
C ASN A 29 19.77 3.68 -10.19
N PHE A 30 18.84 4.53 -10.68
CA PHE A 30 18.63 4.76 -12.10
C PHE A 30 18.13 6.19 -12.39
N ASN A 31 18.37 6.64 -13.63
CA ASN A 31 17.93 7.94 -14.11
C ASN A 31 16.54 7.83 -14.76
N PHE A 32 15.55 8.60 -14.27
CA PHE A 32 14.21 8.64 -14.85
C PHE A 32 14.17 9.05 -16.33
N ASN A 33 15.15 9.82 -16.81
CA ASN A 33 15.25 10.17 -18.22
C ASN A 33 15.36 8.93 -19.12
N ARG A 34 16.01 7.86 -18.65
CA ARG A 34 16.13 6.58 -19.39
C ARG A 34 14.79 5.89 -19.65
N ILE A 35 13.77 6.16 -18.81
CA ILE A 35 12.43 5.58 -18.97
C ILE A 35 11.42 6.58 -19.55
N LYS A 36 11.85 7.81 -19.91
CA LYS A 36 10.99 8.81 -20.57
C LYS A 36 10.35 8.25 -21.85
N LYS A 37 11.07 7.43 -22.61
CA LYS A 37 10.59 6.77 -23.83
C LYS A 37 9.34 5.89 -23.63
N PHE A 38 9.14 5.36 -22.42
CA PHE A 38 7.97 4.53 -22.08
C PHE A 38 6.72 5.37 -21.73
N LYS A 39 6.82 6.68 -21.65
CA LYS A 39 5.65 7.55 -21.44
C LYS A 39 4.66 7.56 -22.61
N LYS A 40 5.05 7.11 -23.79
CA LYS A 40 4.18 7.02 -24.97
C LYS A 40 3.05 6.00 -24.82
N PHE A 41 3.23 4.96 -24.01
CA PHE A 41 2.22 3.90 -23.82
C PHE A 41 1.00 4.44 -23.05
N LYS A 42 -0.21 4.07 -23.52
CA LYS A 42 -1.49 4.50 -22.94
C LYS A 42 -1.91 3.63 -21.75
N THR A 43 -1.61 2.33 -21.83
CA THR A 43 -1.92 1.34 -20.78
C THR A 43 -0.64 0.73 -20.24
N VAL A 44 -0.53 0.64 -18.94
CA VAL A 44 0.61 0.04 -18.25
C VAL A 44 0.10 -1.17 -17.44
N VAL A 45 0.61 -2.34 -17.77
CA VAL A 45 0.34 -3.59 -17.04
C VAL A 45 1.49 -3.82 -16.06
N ILE A 46 1.19 -3.86 -14.77
CA ILE A 46 2.16 -4.16 -13.73
C ILE A 46 1.92 -5.58 -13.26
N ILE A 47 2.94 -6.42 -13.36
CA ILE A 47 2.92 -7.82 -12.92
C ILE A 47 3.86 -7.97 -11.73
N GLY A 48 3.32 -8.40 -10.59
CA GLY A 48 4.11 -8.57 -9.36
C GLY A 48 3.25 -9.04 -8.20
N MET A 49 3.89 -9.46 -7.10
CA MET A 49 3.21 -9.99 -5.92
C MET A 49 3.53 -9.17 -4.69
N GLY A 50 2.54 -8.98 -3.82
CA GLY A 50 2.70 -8.33 -2.52
C GLY A 50 3.38 -6.96 -2.62
N GLY A 51 4.49 -6.78 -1.89
CA GLY A 51 5.21 -5.50 -1.86
C GLY A 51 5.80 -5.03 -3.20
N SER A 52 5.88 -5.90 -4.20
CA SER A 52 6.29 -5.51 -5.56
C SER A 52 5.22 -4.70 -6.29
N ILE A 53 3.97 -4.74 -5.85
CA ILE A 53 2.85 -4.14 -6.57
C ILE A 53 1.94 -3.29 -5.68
N LEU A 54 1.66 -3.71 -4.43
CA LEU A 54 0.68 -3.06 -3.56
C LEU A 54 0.94 -1.57 -3.33
N GLY A 55 2.20 -1.16 -3.17
CA GLY A 55 2.53 0.25 -2.97
C GLY A 55 2.21 1.12 -4.19
N SER A 56 2.49 0.64 -5.41
CA SER A 56 2.17 1.36 -6.65
C SER A 56 0.67 1.36 -6.93
N LYS A 57 -0.04 0.28 -6.59
CA LYS A 57 -1.51 0.18 -6.69
C LYS A 57 -2.17 1.20 -5.76
N ALA A 58 -1.68 1.31 -4.52
CA ALA A 58 -2.14 2.32 -3.56
C ALA A 58 -1.92 3.77 -4.05
N LEU A 59 -0.77 4.09 -4.65
CA LEU A 59 -0.55 5.39 -5.28
C LEU A 59 -1.56 5.67 -6.39
N TYR A 60 -1.81 4.66 -7.23
CA TYR A 60 -2.74 4.78 -8.35
C TYR A 60 -4.17 5.05 -7.87
N SER A 61 -4.70 4.25 -6.96
CA SER A 61 -6.07 4.39 -6.45
C SER A 61 -6.26 5.72 -5.72
N PHE A 62 -5.31 6.11 -4.87
CA PHE A 62 -5.40 7.36 -4.12
C PHE A 62 -5.31 8.61 -5.00
N LEU A 63 -4.50 8.57 -6.06
CA LEU A 63 -4.24 9.70 -6.96
C LEU A 63 -4.90 9.55 -8.35
N LYS A 64 -5.87 8.63 -8.50
CA LYS A 64 -6.53 8.32 -9.78
C LYS A 64 -7.04 9.56 -10.50
N HIS A 65 -7.58 10.52 -9.76
CA HIS A 65 -8.10 11.78 -10.31
C HIS A 65 -7.04 12.65 -11.02
N LYS A 66 -5.75 12.41 -10.77
CA LYS A 66 -4.61 13.09 -11.43
C LYS A 66 -3.99 12.27 -12.54
N ILE A 67 -4.33 10.98 -12.64
CA ILE A 67 -3.65 10.03 -13.52
C ILE A 67 -4.49 9.78 -14.77
N LYS A 68 -4.01 10.24 -15.91
CA LYS A 68 -4.73 10.10 -17.20
C LYS A 68 -4.59 8.71 -17.84
N LYS A 69 -3.50 8.00 -17.51
CA LYS A 69 -3.21 6.69 -18.07
C LYS A 69 -3.97 5.58 -17.38
N ASN A 70 -4.20 4.48 -18.09
CA ASN A 70 -4.74 3.28 -17.52
C ASN A 70 -3.61 2.39 -16.95
N PHE A 71 -3.79 1.94 -15.71
CA PHE A 71 -2.90 0.98 -15.06
C PHE A 71 -3.70 -0.26 -14.69
N ILE A 72 -3.17 -1.42 -15.04
CA ILE A 72 -3.73 -2.72 -14.74
C ILE A 72 -2.73 -3.44 -13.83
N PHE A 73 -3.20 -3.95 -12.71
CA PHE A 73 -2.38 -4.59 -11.71
C PHE A 73 -2.69 -6.08 -11.66
N ILE A 74 -1.69 -6.92 -11.92
CA ILE A 74 -1.79 -8.38 -11.88
C ILE A 74 -1.02 -8.84 -10.66
N ASP A 75 -1.74 -9.07 -9.56
CA ASP A 75 -1.24 -9.36 -8.23
C ASP A 75 -1.76 -10.69 -7.66
N ASN A 76 -2.33 -11.53 -8.52
CA ASN A 76 -2.83 -12.86 -8.16
C ASN A 76 -2.80 -13.80 -9.38
N LEU A 77 -3.03 -15.09 -9.15
CA LEU A 77 -3.30 -16.07 -10.20
C LEU A 77 -4.79 -16.03 -10.53
N ASP A 78 -5.17 -15.10 -11.39
CA ASP A 78 -6.54 -14.90 -11.86
C ASP A 78 -6.59 -14.95 -13.39
N PHE A 79 -6.93 -16.13 -13.90
CA PHE A 79 -7.01 -16.34 -15.34
C PHE A 79 -8.10 -15.51 -16.02
N LYS A 80 -9.21 -15.22 -15.33
CA LYS A 80 -10.27 -14.36 -15.86
C LYS A 80 -9.78 -12.93 -16.05
N LEU A 81 -9.06 -12.40 -15.06
CA LEU A 81 -8.42 -11.08 -15.17
C LEU A 81 -7.41 -11.05 -16.34
N LEU A 82 -6.53 -12.06 -16.44
CA LEU A 82 -5.55 -12.12 -17.55
C LEU A 82 -6.23 -12.11 -18.90
N LYS A 83 -7.31 -12.87 -19.08
CA LYS A 83 -8.09 -12.96 -20.33
C LYS A 83 -8.86 -11.67 -20.65
N SER A 84 -9.31 -10.92 -19.64
CA SER A 84 -10.10 -9.71 -19.82
C SER A 84 -9.29 -8.53 -20.38
N ILE A 85 -7.96 -8.60 -20.32
CA ILE A 85 -7.09 -7.54 -20.85
C ILE A 85 -6.96 -7.70 -22.36
N ASP A 86 -7.67 -6.86 -23.12
CA ASP A 86 -7.74 -6.93 -24.57
C ASP A 86 -6.47 -6.34 -25.24
N ILE A 87 -5.35 -7.06 -25.09
CA ILE A 87 -4.07 -6.68 -25.69
C ILE A 87 -4.08 -6.93 -27.20
N LYS A 88 -4.83 -7.93 -27.67
CA LYS A 88 -4.83 -8.35 -29.08
C LYS A 88 -5.21 -7.22 -30.01
N LYS A 89 -6.21 -6.41 -29.65
CA LYS A 89 -6.69 -5.29 -30.49
C LYS A 89 -5.64 -4.20 -30.73
N ASN A 90 -4.77 -3.92 -29.75
CA ASN A 90 -3.78 -2.85 -29.87
C ASN A 90 -2.52 -3.11 -29.03
N PRO A 91 -1.66 -4.10 -29.38
CA PRO A 91 -0.50 -4.46 -28.56
C PRO A 91 0.49 -3.31 -28.35
N SER A 92 0.60 -2.40 -29.33
CA SER A 92 1.51 -1.26 -29.29
C SER A 92 1.18 -0.21 -28.22
N LYS A 93 -0.04 -0.24 -27.66
CA LYS A 93 -0.46 0.67 -26.59
C LYS A 93 -0.06 0.23 -25.19
N PHE A 94 0.42 -1.03 -25.04
CA PHE A 94 0.69 -1.65 -23.77
C PHE A 94 2.18 -1.63 -23.40
N LEU A 95 2.47 -1.21 -22.18
CA LEU A 95 3.75 -1.35 -21.49
C LEU A 95 3.61 -2.38 -20.38
N PHE A 96 4.56 -3.30 -20.26
CA PHE A 96 4.63 -4.25 -19.17
C PHE A 96 5.74 -3.86 -18.19
N ILE A 97 5.41 -3.79 -16.91
CA ILE A 97 6.38 -3.63 -15.82
C ILE A 97 6.32 -4.89 -14.97
N ILE A 98 7.37 -5.69 -15.02
CA ILE A 98 7.46 -6.98 -14.34
C ILE A 98 8.36 -6.79 -13.13
N ILE A 99 7.82 -7.04 -11.94
CA ILE A 99 8.50 -6.70 -10.68
C ILE A 99 8.55 -7.91 -9.76
N SER A 100 9.77 -8.38 -9.48
CA SER A 100 10.01 -9.36 -8.43
C SER A 100 11.41 -9.16 -7.85
N LYS A 101 11.50 -8.93 -6.53
CA LYS A 101 12.78 -8.78 -5.84
C LYS A 101 13.71 -9.97 -6.12
N SER A 102 13.24 -11.19 -5.83
CA SER A 102 14.01 -12.43 -6.04
C SER A 102 14.23 -12.77 -7.51
N GLY A 103 13.34 -12.26 -8.39
CA GLY A 103 13.29 -12.63 -9.80
C GLY A 103 12.78 -14.05 -10.09
N ASN A 104 12.36 -14.78 -9.03
CA ASN A 104 11.95 -16.20 -9.11
C ASN A 104 10.54 -16.44 -8.52
N THR A 105 9.75 -15.39 -8.31
CA THR A 105 8.37 -15.52 -7.80
C THR A 105 7.52 -16.25 -8.83
N THR A 106 6.99 -17.40 -8.46
CA THR A 106 6.27 -18.33 -9.36
C THR A 106 5.12 -17.65 -10.06
N GLU A 107 4.26 -16.95 -9.32
CA GLU A 107 3.09 -16.25 -9.84
C GLU A 107 3.47 -15.13 -10.81
N THR A 108 4.54 -14.39 -10.51
CA THR A 108 5.03 -13.34 -11.40
C THR A 108 5.55 -13.92 -12.71
N ILE A 109 6.28 -15.05 -12.66
CA ILE A 109 6.80 -15.73 -13.83
C ILE A 109 5.66 -16.28 -14.68
N LEU A 110 4.68 -16.96 -14.05
CA LEU A 110 3.53 -17.54 -14.75
C LEU A 110 2.70 -16.45 -15.45
N ASN A 111 2.33 -15.40 -14.74
CA ASN A 111 1.57 -14.29 -15.30
C ASN A 111 2.34 -13.56 -16.43
N THR A 112 3.68 -13.47 -16.31
CA THR A 112 4.52 -12.95 -17.40
C THR A 112 4.51 -13.87 -18.60
N GLY A 113 4.59 -15.19 -18.39
CA GLY A 113 4.54 -16.21 -19.42
C GLY A 113 3.23 -16.18 -20.24
N TYR A 114 2.11 -15.89 -19.62
CA TYR A 114 0.82 -15.71 -20.31
C TYR A 114 0.89 -14.67 -21.43
N TYR A 115 1.61 -13.58 -21.20
CA TYR A 115 1.75 -12.48 -22.17
C TYR A 115 2.99 -12.62 -23.09
N LYS A 116 3.70 -13.73 -23.10
CA LYS A 116 4.99 -13.93 -23.81
C LYS A 116 5.00 -13.42 -25.26
N ASN A 117 3.90 -13.62 -25.98
CA ASN A 117 3.77 -13.25 -27.41
C ASN A 117 3.65 -11.72 -27.62
N TYR A 118 3.31 -10.96 -26.57
CA TYR A 118 3.14 -9.50 -26.61
C TYR A 118 4.34 -8.75 -26.01
N LEU A 119 5.28 -9.45 -25.36
CA LEU A 119 6.47 -8.88 -24.76
C LEU A 119 7.54 -8.63 -25.83
N LYS A 120 7.88 -7.36 -26.04
CA LYS A 120 8.91 -6.94 -27.00
C LYS A 120 9.96 -6.05 -26.32
N LYS A 121 11.18 -5.96 -26.88
CA LYS A 121 12.29 -5.15 -26.35
C LYS A 121 11.88 -3.72 -25.95
N ASN A 122 10.99 -3.11 -26.68
CA ASN A 122 10.60 -1.71 -26.50
C ASN A 122 9.38 -1.47 -25.59
N ASN A 123 8.72 -2.53 -25.09
CA ASN A 123 7.52 -2.39 -24.25
C ASN A 123 7.61 -3.15 -22.91
N VAL A 124 8.81 -3.54 -22.48
CA VAL A 124 9.01 -4.26 -21.21
C VAL A 124 10.03 -3.54 -20.34
N ILE A 125 9.69 -3.41 -19.05
CA ILE A 125 10.60 -3.01 -17.98
C ILE A 125 10.62 -4.15 -16.94
N ILE A 126 11.78 -4.66 -16.62
CA ILE A 126 11.96 -5.64 -15.54
C ILE A 126 12.66 -4.97 -14.35
N ILE A 127 12.09 -5.14 -13.16
CA ILE A 127 12.67 -4.67 -11.90
C ILE A 127 12.95 -5.88 -10.99
N SER A 128 14.24 -6.17 -10.77
CA SER A 128 14.68 -7.33 -9.99
C SER A 128 16.08 -7.12 -9.43
N GLU A 129 16.53 -7.98 -8.52
CA GLU A 129 17.94 -8.04 -8.13
C GLU A 129 18.81 -8.43 -9.33
N LYS A 130 19.97 -7.78 -9.46
CA LYS A 130 20.97 -8.12 -10.49
C LYS A 130 21.82 -9.30 -10.02
N LYS A 131 21.26 -10.48 -10.09
CA LYS A 131 21.92 -11.76 -9.78
C LYS A 131 21.35 -12.86 -10.70
N ASN A 132 21.94 -14.04 -10.72
CA ASN A 132 21.41 -15.17 -11.48
C ASN A 132 20.00 -15.54 -10.98
N ASN A 133 18.98 -15.05 -11.67
CA ASN A 133 17.57 -15.36 -11.44
C ASN A 133 16.80 -15.29 -12.75
N THR A 134 15.61 -15.90 -12.77
CA THR A 134 14.77 -16.05 -13.97
C THR A 134 14.48 -14.73 -14.68
N LEU A 135 14.07 -13.67 -13.96
CA LEU A 135 13.72 -12.39 -14.59
C LEU A 135 14.94 -11.63 -15.10
N PHE A 136 16.08 -11.68 -14.39
CA PHE A 136 17.31 -11.06 -14.87
C PHE A 136 17.85 -11.76 -16.13
N ASN A 137 17.82 -13.08 -16.15
CA ASN A 137 18.23 -13.89 -17.31
C ASN A 137 17.30 -13.64 -18.50
N LEU A 138 15.98 -13.55 -18.26
CA LEU A 138 15.00 -13.19 -19.29
C LEU A 138 15.27 -11.80 -19.86
N ALA A 139 15.58 -10.82 -18.98
CA ALA A 139 15.93 -9.46 -19.42
C ALA A 139 17.15 -9.41 -20.32
N LYS A 140 18.21 -10.19 -19.97
CA LYS A 140 19.40 -10.33 -20.81
C LYS A 140 19.09 -11.00 -22.15
N LYS A 141 18.43 -12.17 -22.13
CA LYS A 141 18.14 -12.97 -23.33
C LYS A 141 17.28 -12.22 -24.34
N LYS A 142 16.34 -11.39 -23.88
CA LYS A 142 15.38 -10.66 -24.72
C LYS A 142 15.71 -9.17 -24.88
N ASP A 143 16.82 -8.73 -24.31
CA ASP A 143 17.27 -7.32 -24.27
C ASP A 143 16.17 -6.35 -23.76
N TYR A 144 15.46 -6.79 -22.70
CA TYR A 144 14.44 -5.96 -22.05
C TYR A 144 15.09 -4.90 -21.16
N PHE A 145 14.40 -3.77 -21.00
CA PHE A 145 14.90 -2.70 -20.13
C PHE A 145 14.92 -3.16 -18.67
N PHE A 146 16.13 -3.27 -18.11
CA PHE A 146 16.34 -3.78 -16.75
C PHE A 146 16.66 -2.67 -15.78
N ILE A 147 16.03 -2.71 -14.61
CA ILE A 147 16.29 -1.83 -13.46
C ILE A 147 16.68 -2.70 -12.27
N LYS A 148 17.88 -2.46 -11.73
CA LYS A 148 18.37 -3.18 -10.56
C LYS A 148 17.60 -2.76 -9.30
N HIS A 149 17.02 -3.74 -8.59
CA HIS A 149 16.48 -3.56 -7.24
C HIS A 149 17.57 -3.75 -6.18
N ASN A 150 17.49 -2.96 -5.10
CA ASN A 150 18.42 -3.09 -3.97
C ASN A 150 18.00 -4.26 -3.07
N HIS A 151 18.88 -5.25 -2.89
CA HIS A 151 18.63 -6.45 -2.10
C HIS A 151 18.31 -6.17 -0.62
N ASN A 152 18.81 -5.07 -0.06
CA ASN A 152 18.57 -4.68 1.34
C ASN A 152 17.19 -4.02 1.57
N ILE A 153 16.40 -3.77 0.51
CA ILE A 153 15.05 -3.24 0.66
C ILE A 153 14.05 -4.39 0.52
N GLY A 154 13.34 -4.70 1.62
CA GLY A 154 12.27 -5.70 1.58
C GLY A 154 11.08 -5.21 0.75
N GLY A 155 10.33 -6.14 0.13
CA GLY A 155 9.21 -5.80 -0.76
C GLY A 155 8.20 -4.84 -0.14
N ARG A 156 7.72 -5.12 1.07
CA ARG A 156 6.74 -4.27 1.79
C ARG A 156 7.25 -2.87 2.15
N TYR A 157 8.57 -2.64 2.09
CA TYR A 157 9.22 -1.33 2.31
C TYR A 157 9.63 -0.63 1.02
N SER A 158 9.37 -1.22 -0.16
CA SER A 158 9.97 -0.79 -1.44
C SER A 158 9.24 0.35 -2.14
N ILE A 159 8.14 0.87 -1.57
CA ILE A 159 7.33 1.91 -2.22
C ILE A 159 8.14 3.15 -2.64
N PHE A 160 9.14 3.55 -1.86
CA PHE A 160 9.98 4.70 -2.18
C PHE A 160 11.27 4.35 -2.95
N SER A 161 11.47 3.08 -3.28
CA SER A 161 12.51 2.62 -4.20
C SER A 161 12.06 2.71 -5.66
N GLU A 162 12.85 2.17 -6.59
CA GLU A 162 12.48 2.04 -8.01
C GLU A 162 11.16 1.26 -8.20
N VAL A 163 10.84 0.33 -7.30
CA VAL A 163 9.61 -0.49 -7.35
C VAL A 163 8.34 0.37 -7.34
N GLY A 164 8.27 1.38 -6.49
CA GLY A 164 7.12 2.29 -6.45
C GLY A 164 7.32 3.54 -7.31
N MET A 165 8.56 4.05 -7.43
CA MET A 165 8.82 5.34 -8.08
C MET A 165 8.87 5.25 -9.60
N VAL A 166 9.18 4.08 -10.22
CA VAL A 166 9.07 3.88 -11.67
C VAL A 166 7.61 3.92 -12.11
N PRO A 167 6.69 3.13 -11.51
CA PRO A 167 5.26 3.28 -11.79
C PRO A 167 4.75 4.71 -11.55
N ALA A 168 5.11 5.35 -10.42
CA ALA A 168 4.71 6.72 -10.12
C ALA A 168 5.11 7.71 -11.21
N TYR A 169 6.34 7.63 -11.73
CA TYR A 169 6.81 8.46 -12.85
C TYR A 169 6.00 8.23 -14.13
N LEU A 170 5.64 6.98 -14.42
CA LEU A 170 4.83 6.63 -15.60
C LEU A 170 3.36 7.00 -15.42
N MET A 171 2.87 7.10 -14.18
CA MET A 171 1.57 7.70 -13.83
C MET A 171 1.52 9.22 -14.10
N GLY A 172 2.67 9.85 -14.36
CA GLY A 172 2.78 11.31 -14.53
C GLY A 172 3.06 12.05 -13.22
N LEU A 173 3.24 11.32 -12.12
CA LEU A 173 3.62 11.90 -10.83
C LEU A 173 5.11 12.29 -10.82
N ASN A 174 5.49 13.16 -9.89
CA ASN A 174 6.89 13.55 -9.74
C ASN A 174 7.54 12.85 -8.51
N PRO A 175 8.38 11.81 -8.72
CA PRO A 175 9.01 11.08 -7.62
C PRO A 175 9.89 11.96 -6.72
N TYR A 176 10.52 12.99 -7.25
CA TYR A 176 11.34 13.92 -6.45
C TYR A 176 10.49 14.77 -5.52
N LYS A 177 9.32 15.25 -6.01
CA LYS A 177 8.37 15.99 -5.16
C LYS A 177 7.81 15.11 -4.05
N ILE A 178 7.45 13.87 -4.35
CA ILE A 178 7.00 12.88 -3.35
C ILE A 178 8.05 12.74 -2.25
N LYS A 179 9.31 12.48 -2.62
CA LYS A 179 10.40 12.27 -1.65
C LYS A 179 10.80 13.55 -0.88
N LYS A 180 10.74 14.72 -1.51
CA LYS A 180 10.99 16.00 -0.83
C LYS A 180 10.02 16.20 0.34
N LYS A 181 8.75 15.86 0.17
CA LYS A 181 7.73 15.95 1.23
C LYS A 181 7.97 14.95 2.35
N LEU A 182 8.46 13.74 2.05
CA LEU A 182 8.84 12.75 3.06
C LEU A 182 9.92 13.28 4.01
N LEU A 183 10.98 13.91 3.49
CA LEU A 183 12.04 14.46 4.32
C LEU A 183 11.53 15.58 5.24
N GLN A 184 10.58 16.39 4.77
CA GLN A 184 9.95 17.42 5.61
C GLN A 184 9.16 16.79 6.75
N PHE A 185 8.34 15.79 6.46
CA PHE A 185 7.59 15.04 7.48
C PHE A 185 8.53 14.37 8.49
N TYR A 186 9.58 13.71 8.00
CA TYR A 186 10.59 13.04 8.82
C TYR A 186 11.34 13.98 9.76
N LYS A 187 11.65 15.21 9.33
CA LYS A 187 12.31 16.23 10.17
C LYS A 187 11.40 16.79 11.28
N ASN A 188 10.08 16.66 11.17
CA ASN A 188 9.15 17.17 12.16
C ASN A 188 9.12 16.27 13.41
N LYS A 189 9.80 16.70 14.48
CA LYS A 189 9.87 15.98 15.78
C LYS A 189 8.49 15.69 16.37
N LYS A 190 7.52 16.61 16.22
CA LYS A 190 6.16 16.47 16.77
C LYS A 190 5.44 15.24 16.19
N ASN A 191 5.57 14.99 14.89
CA ASN A 191 4.96 13.82 14.25
C ASN A 191 5.45 12.51 14.86
N PHE A 192 6.73 12.41 15.19
CA PHE A 192 7.30 11.21 15.79
C PHE A 192 6.88 11.00 17.25
N VAL A 193 6.78 12.08 18.01
CA VAL A 193 6.32 12.01 19.41
C VAL A 193 4.88 11.50 19.45
N ILE A 194 4.00 12.05 18.62
CA ILE A 194 2.60 11.61 18.50
C ILE A 194 2.54 10.16 18.06
N SER A 195 3.30 9.77 17.02
CA SER A 195 3.35 8.42 16.50
C SER A 195 3.80 7.41 17.57
N LYS A 196 4.86 7.71 18.31
CA LYS A 196 5.32 6.88 19.44
C LYS A 196 4.24 6.71 20.52
N LYS A 197 3.57 7.79 20.92
CA LYS A 197 2.49 7.75 21.92
C LYS A 197 1.37 6.83 21.47
N ASN A 198 0.93 6.96 20.21
CA ASN A 198 -0.13 6.14 19.65
C ASN A 198 0.27 4.65 19.53
N THR A 199 1.50 4.38 19.08
CA THR A 199 2.01 3.01 18.98
C THR A 199 2.14 2.34 20.36
N LYS A 200 2.63 3.06 21.38
CA LYS A 200 2.66 2.57 22.76
C LYS A 200 1.25 2.29 23.29
N LYS A 201 0.27 3.16 22.99
CA LYS A 201 -1.12 2.97 23.38
C LYS A 201 -1.71 1.68 22.78
N LEU A 202 -1.40 1.39 21.52
CA LEU A 202 -1.78 0.13 20.88
C LEU A 202 -1.07 -1.07 21.51
N TYR A 203 0.22 -0.98 21.80
CA TYR A 203 1.01 -2.07 22.38
C TYR A 203 0.60 -2.43 23.82
N GLN A 204 0.24 -1.44 24.64
CA GLN A 204 -0.15 -1.64 26.05
C GLN A 204 -1.52 -2.29 26.22
N LYS A 205 -2.34 -2.36 25.18
CA LYS A 205 -3.63 -3.05 25.19
C LYS A 205 -3.42 -4.51 24.79
N LYS A 206 -4.19 -5.43 25.39
CA LYS A 206 -4.23 -6.86 24.98
C LYS A 206 -4.97 -7.00 23.63
N ILE A 207 -4.50 -6.26 22.62
CA ILE A 207 -5.11 -6.19 21.30
C ILE A 207 -4.59 -7.36 20.46
N LYS A 208 -5.50 -8.09 19.82
CA LYS A 208 -5.20 -9.14 18.85
C LYS A 208 -5.55 -8.72 17.42
N THR A 209 -6.51 -7.81 17.28
CA THR A 209 -7.03 -7.38 15.98
C THR A 209 -6.89 -5.86 15.83
N LEU A 210 -6.30 -5.42 14.73
CA LEU A 210 -6.25 -4.03 14.30
C LEU A 210 -7.21 -3.85 13.14
N VAL A 211 -8.34 -3.19 13.36
CA VAL A 211 -9.36 -2.96 12.33
C VAL A 211 -9.10 -1.62 11.64
N PHE A 212 -8.86 -1.66 10.33
CA PHE A 212 -8.86 -0.48 9.48
C PHE A 212 -10.29 -0.19 9.03
N PHE A 213 -11.00 0.67 9.76
CA PHE A 213 -12.40 1.00 9.48
C PHE A 213 -12.46 2.20 8.52
N ASN A 214 -12.70 1.92 7.24
CA ASN A 214 -12.42 2.83 6.14
C ASN A 214 -13.67 3.45 5.52
N TYR A 215 -13.86 4.77 5.70
CA TYR A 215 -14.86 5.57 4.98
C TYR A 215 -14.33 6.23 3.70
N VAL A 216 -13.09 5.90 3.26
CA VAL A 216 -12.39 6.54 2.14
C VAL A 216 -11.98 5.49 1.11
N PRO A 217 -12.85 5.13 0.13
CA PRO A 217 -12.56 4.06 -0.84
C PRO A 217 -11.22 4.20 -1.57
N GLN A 218 -10.74 5.42 -1.77
CA GLN A 218 -9.45 5.69 -2.38
C GLN A 218 -8.25 5.17 -1.58
N LEU A 219 -8.46 4.79 -0.31
CA LEU A 219 -7.44 4.20 0.56
C LEU A 219 -7.43 2.66 0.55
N ASP A 220 -8.37 1.98 -0.10
CA ASP A 220 -8.49 0.52 0.00
C ASP A 220 -7.15 -0.18 -0.34
N ASP A 221 -6.51 0.16 -1.45
CA ASP A 221 -5.23 -0.43 -1.82
C ASP A 221 -4.07 -0.01 -0.89
N PHE A 222 -4.13 1.19 -0.29
CA PHE A 222 -3.19 1.58 0.77
C PHE A 222 -3.37 0.72 2.03
N LEU A 223 -4.58 0.36 2.36
CA LEU A 223 -4.86 -0.51 3.50
C LEU A 223 -4.42 -1.94 3.24
N PHE A 224 -4.55 -2.48 2.02
CA PHE A 224 -3.96 -3.78 1.65
C PHE A 224 -2.43 -3.76 1.76
N TRP A 225 -1.77 -2.68 1.32
CA TRP A 225 -0.34 -2.52 1.54
C TRP A 225 0.01 -2.45 3.04
N SER A 226 -0.77 -1.72 3.82
CA SER A 226 -0.58 -1.59 5.28
C SER A 226 -0.79 -2.92 6.00
N GLN A 227 -1.75 -3.72 5.54
CA GLN A 227 -2.03 -5.06 6.04
C GLN A 227 -0.81 -5.96 5.87
N GLN A 228 -0.22 -6.01 4.68
CA GLN A 228 1.02 -6.76 4.44
C GLN A 228 2.17 -6.22 5.31
N LEU A 229 2.33 -4.89 5.36
CA LEU A 229 3.41 -4.27 6.14
C LEU A 229 3.37 -4.71 7.61
N LEU A 230 2.20 -4.67 8.23
CA LEU A 230 2.03 -5.02 9.64
C LEU A 230 2.14 -6.53 9.86
N ALA A 231 1.42 -7.34 9.08
CA ALA A 231 1.38 -8.78 9.25
C ALA A 231 2.77 -9.42 9.11
N GLU A 232 3.49 -9.16 8.02
CA GLU A 232 4.81 -9.73 7.79
C GLU A 232 5.90 -9.18 8.73
N SER A 233 5.77 -7.92 9.18
CA SER A 233 6.78 -7.32 10.05
C SER A 233 6.62 -7.69 11.51
N LEU A 234 5.39 -7.90 11.98
CA LEU A 234 5.07 -8.09 13.40
C LEU A 234 4.66 -9.52 13.75
N GLY A 235 4.14 -10.30 12.79
CA GLY A 235 3.64 -11.67 12.99
C GLY A 235 4.76 -12.68 13.20
N LYS A 236 5.45 -12.62 14.34
CA LYS A 236 6.62 -13.44 14.68
C LYS A 236 6.64 -13.80 16.16
N ASN A 237 7.22 -14.98 16.48
CA ASN A 237 7.38 -15.40 17.87
C ASN A 237 6.05 -15.37 18.64
N LYS A 238 4.95 -15.84 18.03
CA LYS A 238 3.58 -15.82 18.60
C LYS A 238 3.06 -14.42 18.95
N LYS A 239 3.67 -13.36 18.38
CA LYS A 239 3.28 -11.94 18.55
C LYS A 239 2.73 -11.39 17.24
N GLY A 240 2.08 -10.24 17.30
CA GLY A 240 1.51 -9.54 16.15
C GLY A 240 0.04 -9.19 16.36
N PHE A 241 -0.56 -8.64 15.33
CA PHE A 241 -1.99 -8.33 15.24
C PHE A 241 -2.51 -8.92 13.94
N ILE A 242 -3.79 -9.30 13.92
CA ILE A 242 -4.50 -9.57 12.67
C ILE A 242 -5.00 -8.22 12.13
N PRO A 243 -4.43 -7.69 11.06
CA PRO A 243 -4.94 -6.46 10.44
C PRO A 243 -6.15 -6.81 9.56
N VAL A 244 -7.32 -6.26 9.89
CA VAL A 244 -8.58 -6.46 9.18
C VAL A 244 -8.96 -5.17 8.46
N ILE A 245 -9.25 -5.26 7.17
CA ILE A 245 -9.80 -4.14 6.39
C ILE A 245 -11.31 -4.24 6.42
N SER A 246 -11.97 -3.15 6.80
CA SER A 246 -13.40 -3.04 6.91
C SER A 246 -13.88 -1.77 6.21
N ASN A 247 -14.77 -1.92 5.24
CA ASN A 247 -15.23 -0.83 4.38
C ASN A 247 -16.54 -0.25 4.87
N ALA A 248 -16.52 1.00 5.28
CA ALA A 248 -17.69 1.71 5.77
C ALA A 248 -18.31 2.61 4.69
N PRO A 249 -19.65 2.72 4.67
CA PRO A 249 -20.61 2.22 5.64
C PRO A 249 -21.06 0.75 5.41
N LYS A 250 -20.58 0.05 4.38
CA LYS A 250 -20.99 -1.32 4.06
C LYS A 250 -20.93 -2.25 5.29
N ASP A 251 -19.82 -2.23 6.02
CA ASP A 251 -19.58 -3.13 7.15
C ASP A 251 -20.27 -2.69 8.46
N HIS A 252 -21.01 -1.59 8.44
CA HIS A 252 -22.01 -1.33 9.47
C HIS A 252 -23.12 -2.40 9.47
N HIS A 253 -23.36 -3.03 8.31
CA HIS A 253 -24.44 -4.02 8.12
C HIS A 253 -23.94 -5.47 8.13
N SER A 254 -22.64 -5.71 8.34
CA SER A 254 -22.05 -7.06 8.35
C SER A 254 -21.24 -7.36 9.61
N LEU A 255 -20.29 -6.49 9.98
CA LEU A 255 -19.32 -6.75 11.03
C LEU A 255 -19.54 -5.98 12.33
N MET A 256 -20.47 -5.02 12.33
CA MET A 256 -20.66 -4.09 13.46
C MET A 256 -21.02 -4.80 14.76
N GLN A 257 -21.88 -5.82 14.71
CA GLN A 257 -22.26 -6.62 15.89
C GLN A 257 -21.01 -7.24 16.54
N LEU A 258 -20.15 -7.90 15.75
CA LEU A 258 -18.90 -8.50 16.25
C LEU A 258 -17.94 -7.43 16.80
N TYR A 259 -17.92 -6.25 16.21
CA TYR A 259 -17.03 -5.18 16.60
C TYR A 259 -17.41 -4.54 17.94
N LEU A 260 -18.69 -4.39 18.21
CA LEU A 260 -19.19 -3.68 19.38
C LEU A 260 -19.46 -4.59 20.56
N ASP A 261 -19.95 -5.79 20.31
CA ASP A 261 -20.41 -6.73 21.37
C ASP A 261 -19.55 -7.99 21.50
N GLY A 262 -18.76 -8.31 20.49
CA GLY A 262 -17.80 -9.43 20.53
C GLY A 262 -16.58 -9.16 21.42
N PRO A 263 -15.51 -10.01 21.34
CA PRO A 263 -14.32 -9.91 22.19
C PRO A 263 -13.72 -8.51 22.20
N LYS A 264 -13.34 -8.01 23.38
CA LYS A 264 -12.78 -6.66 23.60
C LYS A 264 -11.27 -6.60 23.29
N ASP A 265 -10.85 -7.21 22.20
CA ASP A 265 -9.47 -7.37 21.74
C ASP A 265 -9.12 -6.57 20.47
N LYS A 266 -9.99 -5.65 20.07
CA LYS A 266 -9.87 -4.87 18.85
C LYS A 266 -9.40 -3.44 19.12
N PHE A 267 -8.60 -2.92 18.19
CA PHE A 267 -8.26 -1.49 18.10
C PHE A 267 -8.67 -0.97 16.74
N PHE A 268 -9.33 0.18 16.68
CA PHE A 268 -9.81 0.74 15.43
C PHE A 268 -8.92 1.88 14.92
N TYR A 269 -8.51 1.80 13.65
CA TYR A 269 -8.02 2.92 12.88
C TYR A 269 -9.17 3.37 11.96
N VAL A 270 -9.78 4.52 12.28
CA VAL A 270 -10.95 5.05 11.56
C VAL A 270 -10.48 6.08 10.55
N PHE A 271 -10.62 5.77 9.25
CA PHE A 271 -10.24 6.66 8.16
C PHE A 271 -11.44 7.44 7.64
N SER A 272 -11.28 8.74 7.47
CA SER A 272 -12.32 9.62 6.95
C SER A 272 -11.74 10.75 6.12
N SER A 273 -12.55 11.30 5.21
CA SER A 273 -12.20 12.47 4.40
C SER A 273 -13.32 13.48 4.38
N LYS A 274 -12.98 14.72 4.04
CA LYS A 274 -13.95 15.73 3.64
C LYS A 274 -13.89 15.82 2.11
N GLN A 275 -14.91 15.30 1.45
CA GLN A 275 -15.09 15.49 0.00
C GLN A 275 -16.33 16.34 -0.21
N LYS A 276 -16.25 17.29 -1.13
CA LYS A 276 -17.45 18.03 -1.57
C LYS A 276 -18.11 17.20 -2.67
N ASN A 277 -19.37 16.79 -2.47
CA ASN A 277 -20.19 16.31 -3.56
C ASN A 277 -21.46 17.18 -3.65
N TYR A 278 -21.92 17.35 -4.87
CA TYR A 278 -23.04 18.24 -5.17
C TYR A 278 -24.39 17.54 -5.12
N PHE A 279 -24.42 16.22 -4.99
CA PHE A 279 -25.67 15.48 -4.88
C PHE A 279 -26.33 15.77 -3.54
N LYS A 280 -27.61 16.17 -3.59
CA LYS A 280 -28.47 16.33 -2.43
C LYS A 280 -29.68 15.41 -2.57
N PHE A 281 -29.90 14.59 -1.56
CA PHE A 281 -31.02 13.68 -1.54
C PHE A 281 -32.38 14.42 -1.52
N ASN A 282 -33.35 13.98 -2.34
CA ASN A 282 -34.70 14.47 -2.31
C ASN A 282 -35.62 13.38 -1.69
N SER A 283 -36.16 13.66 -0.52
CA SER A 283 -36.97 12.70 0.22
C SER A 283 -38.42 12.63 -0.23
N LYS A 284 -38.91 13.55 -1.08
CA LYS A 284 -40.32 13.67 -1.46
C LYS A 284 -40.93 12.36 -1.99
N ILE A 285 -40.16 11.62 -2.80
CA ILE A 285 -40.62 10.36 -3.40
C ILE A 285 -40.64 9.16 -2.41
N PHE A 286 -40.02 9.31 -1.24
CA PHE A 286 -39.87 8.23 -0.26
C PHE A 286 -40.73 8.39 0.99
N GLY A 287 -41.45 9.51 1.11
CA GLY A 287 -42.38 9.78 2.22
C GLY A 287 -41.72 10.34 3.50
N GLU A 288 -42.52 10.61 4.50
CA GLU A 288 -42.12 11.34 5.73
C GLU A 288 -41.09 10.62 6.58
N LYS A 289 -41.11 9.27 6.62
CA LYS A 289 -40.16 8.48 7.45
C LYS A 289 -38.68 8.76 7.13
N VAL A 290 -38.36 9.23 5.92
CA VAL A 290 -36.98 9.55 5.49
C VAL A 290 -36.73 11.04 5.32
N LYS A 291 -37.60 11.89 5.83
CA LYS A 291 -37.51 13.37 5.75
C LYS A 291 -36.20 13.90 6.35
N PHE A 292 -35.63 13.23 7.36
CA PHE A 292 -34.38 13.57 7.97
C PHE A 292 -33.19 13.50 6.99
N LEU A 293 -33.31 12.79 5.86
CA LEU A 293 -32.32 12.72 4.79
C LEU A 293 -32.45 13.87 3.77
N ASN A 294 -33.56 14.63 3.79
CA ASN A 294 -33.83 15.64 2.78
C ASN A 294 -32.71 16.69 2.72
N LYS A 295 -32.31 17.04 1.50
CA LYS A 295 -31.19 17.97 1.19
C LYS A 295 -29.84 17.57 1.79
N LYS A 296 -29.68 16.35 2.32
CA LYS A 296 -28.38 15.84 2.79
C LYS A 296 -27.57 15.30 1.63
N SER A 297 -26.26 15.56 1.66
CA SER A 297 -25.30 14.99 0.70
C SER A 297 -24.77 13.63 1.19
N TYR A 298 -24.23 12.82 0.28
CA TYR A 298 -23.54 11.56 0.66
C TYR A 298 -22.47 11.77 1.73
N ASP A 299 -21.67 12.84 1.62
CA ASP A 299 -20.63 13.13 2.61
C ASP A 299 -21.22 13.52 3.96
N HIS A 300 -22.35 14.22 3.98
CA HIS A 300 -23.03 14.53 5.24
C HIS A 300 -23.49 13.27 5.94
N ILE A 301 -24.15 12.36 5.20
CA ILE A 301 -24.66 11.09 5.75
C ILE A 301 -23.48 10.22 6.24
N LYS A 302 -22.46 10.03 5.40
CA LYS A 302 -21.27 9.25 5.74
C LYS A 302 -20.54 9.79 6.98
N ASN A 303 -20.41 11.12 7.09
CA ASN A 303 -19.82 11.75 8.26
C ASN A 303 -20.68 11.61 9.51
N SER A 304 -21.99 11.62 9.38
CA SER A 304 -22.92 11.38 10.51
C SER A 304 -22.81 9.94 11.02
N GLN A 305 -22.74 8.95 10.12
CA GLN A 305 -22.50 7.55 10.46
C GLN A 305 -21.14 7.36 11.15
N LYS A 306 -20.09 8.01 10.63
CA LYS A 306 -18.76 7.99 11.26
C LYS A 306 -18.81 8.59 12.67
N LYS A 307 -19.47 9.74 12.86
CA LYS A 307 -19.62 10.38 14.18
C LYS A 307 -20.34 9.47 15.16
N ALA A 308 -21.45 8.86 14.73
CA ALA A 308 -22.18 7.90 15.55
C ALA A 308 -21.30 6.71 15.95
N PHE A 309 -20.57 6.12 15.01
CA PHE A 309 -19.67 5.02 15.29
C PHE A 309 -18.55 5.40 16.29
N ILE A 310 -17.93 6.57 16.13
CA ILE A 310 -16.92 7.05 17.09
C ILE A 310 -17.52 7.27 18.47
N GLU A 311 -18.74 7.78 18.56
CA GLU A 311 -19.40 7.99 19.85
C GLU A 311 -19.68 6.65 20.56
N VAL A 312 -20.13 5.64 19.82
CA VAL A 312 -20.29 4.29 20.36
C VAL A 312 -18.95 3.69 20.80
N LEU A 313 -17.86 3.87 20.03
CA LEU A 313 -16.55 3.41 20.46
C LEU A 313 -16.09 4.07 21.79
N LYS A 314 -16.39 5.36 21.98
CA LYS A 314 -16.06 6.08 23.22
C LYS A 314 -16.87 5.57 24.40
N THR A 315 -18.18 5.51 24.26
CA THR A 315 -19.11 5.07 25.34
C THR A 315 -18.86 3.63 25.75
N SER A 316 -18.55 2.76 24.78
CA SER A 316 -18.16 1.35 24.99
C SER A 316 -16.69 1.17 25.41
N LYS A 317 -15.92 2.27 25.59
CA LYS A 317 -14.50 2.25 25.95
C LYS A 317 -13.63 1.41 24.99
N ILE A 318 -14.02 1.28 23.74
CA ILE A 318 -13.27 0.56 22.69
C ILE A 318 -12.17 1.50 22.16
N PRO A 319 -10.90 1.07 22.15
CA PRO A 319 -9.80 1.94 21.75
C PRO A 319 -9.78 2.20 20.24
N TYR A 320 -9.58 3.45 19.86
CA TYR A 320 -9.52 3.86 18.46
C TYR A 320 -8.56 5.03 18.23
N ARG A 321 -8.24 5.26 16.95
CA ARG A 321 -7.52 6.43 16.44
C ARG A 321 -8.15 6.88 15.13
N GLU A 322 -8.38 8.19 14.98
CA GLU A 322 -8.87 8.77 13.72
C GLU A 322 -7.72 9.19 12.80
N PHE A 323 -7.91 8.93 11.50
CA PHE A 323 -7.11 9.45 10.40
C PHE A 323 -8.00 10.29 9.48
N LYS A 324 -7.80 11.60 9.50
CA LYS A 324 -8.56 12.54 8.67
C LYS A 324 -7.76 12.89 7.42
N ILE A 325 -8.28 12.52 6.26
CA ILE A 325 -7.69 12.82 4.96
C ILE A 325 -8.21 14.16 4.49
N ASN A 326 -7.36 15.18 4.53
CA ASN A 326 -7.73 16.54 4.19
C ASN A 326 -7.52 16.85 2.69
N ALA A 327 -6.62 16.14 2.02
CA ALA A 327 -6.31 16.31 0.61
C ALA A 327 -5.93 14.97 -0.05
N PHE A 328 -6.32 14.80 -1.30
CA PHE A 328 -5.92 13.68 -2.14
C PHE A 328 -4.74 14.12 -3.02
N ASP A 329 -3.57 14.19 -2.40
CA ASP A 329 -2.34 14.62 -3.07
C ASP A 329 -1.15 13.72 -2.72
N GLU A 330 -0.04 13.94 -3.45
CA GLU A 330 1.19 13.17 -3.30
C GLU A 330 1.81 13.31 -1.90
N LYS A 331 1.61 14.46 -1.25
CA LYS A 331 2.10 14.72 0.10
C LYS A 331 1.38 13.81 1.10
N THR A 332 0.06 13.82 1.07
CA THR A 332 -0.78 13.08 2.03
C THR A 332 -0.50 11.59 1.96
N ILE A 333 -0.48 10.99 0.76
CA ILE A 333 -0.23 9.55 0.63
C ILE A 333 1.22 9.19 0.99
N ALA A 334 2.19 10.03 0.66
CA ALA A 334 3.58 9.80 1.02
C ALA A 334 3.78 9.85 2.56
N GLU A 335 3.16 10.81 3.23
CA GLU A 335 3.18 10.92 4.69
C GLU A 335 2.53 9.71 5.36
N LEU A 336 1.41 9.20 4.83
CA LEU A 336 0.76 7.98 5.31
C LEU A 336 1.69 6.76 5.18
N PHE A 337 2.29 6.54 4.02
CA PHE A 337 3.26 5.45 3.84
C PHE A 337 4.40 5.53 4.84
N LEU A 338 5.01 6.71 5.01
CA LEU A 338 6.13 6.89 5.94
C LEU A 338 5.71 6.68 7.39
N LEU A 339 4.55 7.20 7.77
CA LEU A 339 3.98 7.05 9.11
C LEU A 339 3.80 5.57 9.46
N PHE A 340 3.18 4.79 8.56
CA PHE A 340 2.92 3.36 8.78
C PHE A 340 4.23 2.54 8.80
N ILE A 341 5.18 2.83 7.92
CA ILE A 341 6.53 2.22 7.97
C ILE A 341 7.17 2.48 9.32
N PHE A 342 7.17 3.71 9.78
CA PHE A 342 7.79 4.09 11.04
C PHE A 342 7.11 3.44 12.25
N GLU A 343 5.77 3.50 12.33
CA GLU A 343 5.01 2.91 13.43
C GLU A 343 5.18 1.39 13.47
N THR A 344 5.23 0.73 12.31
CA THR A 344 5.49 -0.72 12.22
C THR A 344 6.88 -1.10 12.75
N ILE A 345 7.92 -0.38 12.32
CA ILE A 345 9.30 -0.64 12.82
C ILE A 345 9.39 -0.35 14.32
N TYR A 346 8.71 0.69 14.79
CA TYR A 346 8.68 1.01 16.21
C TYR A 346 7.93 -0.05 17.04
N MET A 347 6.80 -0.53 16.53
CA MET A 347 6.05 -1.62 17.13
C MET A 347 6.88 -2.91 17.20
N ALA A 348 7.58 -3.27 16.12
CA ALA A 348 8.47 -4.41 16.09
C ALA A 348 9.56 -4.32 17.19
N LYS A 349 10.09 -3.11 17.42
CA LYS A 349 11.03 -2.88 18.52
C LYS A 349 10.39 -3.12 19.90
N LEU A 350 9.17 -2.62 20.11
CA LEU A 350 8.43 -2.85 21.38
C LEU A 350 8.15 -4.34 21.58
N MET A 351 7.81 -5.05 20.52
CA MET A 351 7.57 -6.50 20.53
C MET A 351 8.85 -7.33 20.58
N LYS A 352 10.04 -6.72 20.44
CA LYS A 352 11.33 -7.41 20.36
C LYS A 352 11.37 -8.44 19.21
N VAL A 353 10.86 -8.07 18.03
CA VAL A 353 10.92 -8.86 16.80
C VAL A 353 11.66 -8.10 15.68
N ASN A 354 12.21 -8.83 14.70
CA ASN A 354 12.84 -8.21 13.55
C ASN A 354 11.77 -7.77 12.53
N ALA A 355 11.71 -6.48 12.20
CA ALA A 355 10.75 -5.92 11.26
C ALA A 355 11.05 -6.29 9.78
N PHE A 356 12.25 -6.75 9.46
CA PHE A 356 12.76 -6.79 8.08
C PHE A 356 12.83 -8.19 7.46
N ASP A 357 12.66 -9.25 8.24
CA ASP A 357 12.61 -10.65 7.77
C ASP A 357 11.18 -11.22 7.75
N GLN A 358 11.00 -12.41 7.18
CA GLN A 358 9.75 -13.16 7.14
C GLN A 358 10.03 -14.69 6.98
N PRO A 359 10.63 -15.36 7.98
CA PRO A 359 11.12 -16.72 7.83
C PRO A 359 10.00 -17.76 7.58
N ALA A 360 8.81 -17.56 8.14
CA ALA A 360 7.72 -18.54 8.07
C ALA A 360 7.19 -18.81 6.64
N VAL A 361 7.30 -17.84 5.73
CA VAL A 361 6.75 -17.99 4.36
C VAL A 361 7.59 -18.89 3.45
N GLU A 362 8.85 -19.15 3.79
CA GLU A 362 9.74 -19.96 2.94
C GLU A 362 9.32 -21.42 2.88
N LYS A 363 8.82 -21.99 3.99
CA LYS A 363 8.34 -23.38 4.03
C LYS A 363 7.21 -23.64 3.02
N VAL A 364 6.28 -22.70 2.89
CA VAL A 364 5.17 -22.81 1.91
C VAL A 364 5.71 -22.84 0.49
N LYS A 365 6.69 -21.97 0.15
CA LYS A 365 7.29 -21.94 -1.19
C LYS A 365 8.04 -23.24 -1.55
N ILE A 366 8.76 -23.82 -0.57
CA ILE A 366 9.47 -25.09 -0.75
C ILE A 366 8.47 -26.21 -1.04
N LEU A 367 7.41 -26.32 -0.21
CA LEU A 367 6.38 -27.33 -0.39
C LEU A 367 5.61 -27.16 -1.70
N THR A 368 5.29 -25.91 -2.08
CA THR A 368 4.64 -25.64 -3.38
C THR A 368 5.47 -26.22 -4.54
N LYS A 369 6.80 -25.98 -4.53
CA LYS A 369 7.66 -26.58 -5.58
C LYS A 369 7.62 -28.10 -5.56
N LYS A 370 7.65 -28.71 -4.37
CA LYS A 370 7.57 -30.17 -4.24
C LYS A 370 6.28 -30.75 -4.82
N PHE A 371 5.15 -30.06 -4.66
CA PHE A 371 3.86 -30.50 -5.19
C PHE A 371 3.67 -30.21 -6.68
N LEU A 372 4.54 -29.46 -7.31
CA LEU A 372 4.54 -29.19 -8.75
C LEU A 372 5.42 -30.13 -9.55
N ILE A 373 6.25 -30.95 -8.90
CA ILE A 373 7.12 -31.97 -9.46
C ILE A 373 6.51 -33.36 -9.20
#